data_6505c90590e6b4fd4bd3a8b1b3b5b72f
#
_entry.id   6505c90590e6b4fd4bd3a8b1b3b5b72f
#
_cell.length_a   1.000
_cell.length_b   1.000
_cell.length_c   1.000
_cell.angle_alpha   90.00
_cell.angle_beta   90.00
_cell.angle_gamma   90.00
#
_symmetry.space_group_name_H-M   'P 1'
#
loop_
_entity.id
_entity.type
_entity.pdbx_description
1 polymer ?
#
loop_
_entity_poly.entity_id
_entity_poly.type
_entity_poly.pdbx_seq_one_letter_code
_entity_poly.pdbx_strand_id
1 'polypeptide(L)'
;PLLTDEERKTGVEHLVRAGVPVIVGTGAQNPSRAASFAAHAKKVGAKGLMVIPRVLSRGSVVAAQRAHFAGILEAAVDLPSVIYNSPYYGFETRADLFFDLRATYPHLVGFKEFGGAQSLSYAAQNITSGDAGLTLMVGVDTQVFHGFVNCGATGAITGIGNVLPKEVLHLVALCEQAAKGEPEARRRALELDRALSVLSSFDEGPDLVLYYKHLMVMEGSPEYKLHFNQTDKLSDSQRAYCEAQLRQFKSWYSKWSVEAR
;
A
#
# COMPACT_ATOMS: atom_id res chain seq x y z
N PRO A 1 14.34 -4.66 1.80
CA PRO A 1 15.54 -5.47 1.55
C PRO A 1 16.79 -4.97 2.28
N LEU A 2 16.75 -3.79 2.92
CA LEU A 2 17.91 -3.23 3.65
C LEU A 2 18.01 -3.74 5.08
N LEU A 3 16.91 -4.20 5.69
CA LEU A 3 16.89 -4.77 7.02
C LEU A 3 17.23 -6.26 6.99
N THR A 4 17.97 -6.73 8.00
CA THR A 4 18.12 -8.15 8.28
C THR A 4 16.78 -8.76 8.72
N ASP A 5 16.67 -10.09 8.73
CA ASP A 5 15.46 -10.78 9.17
C ASP A 5 15.15 -10.49 10.65
N GLU A 6 16.17 -10.41 11.49
CA GLU A 6 16.00 -10.13 12.90
C GLU A 6 15.56 -8.68 13.14
N GLU A 7 16.11 -7.71 12.42
CA GLU A 7 15.64 -6.31 12.48
C GLU A 7 14.19 -6.17 12.04
N ARG A 8 13.78 -6.89 10.97
CA ARG A 8 12.38 -6.90 10.52
C ARG A 8 11.46 -7.45 11.60
N LYS A 9 11.80 -8.59 12.20
CA LYS A 9 11.03 -9.21 13.28
C LYS A 9 10.94 -8.31 14.51
N THR A 10 12.09 -7.77 14.92
CA THR A 10 12.16 -6.85 16.07
C THR A 10 11.29 -5.60 15.84
N GLY A 11 11.32 -5.03 14.64
CA GLY A 11 10.45 -3.89 14.28
C GLY A 11 8.97 -4.22 14.40
N VAL A 12 8.55 -5.38 13.89
CA VAL A 12 7.15 -5.84 14.02
C VAL A 12 6.77 -6.00 15.50
N GLU A 13 7.63 -6.63 16.30
CA GLU A 13 7.37 -6.81 17.75
C GLU A 13 7.23 -5.47 18.48
N HIS A 14 8.08 -4.50 18.18
CA HIS A 14 7.97 -3.16 18.78
C HIS A 14 6.65 -2.49 18.48
N LEU A 15 6.21 -2.51 17.22
CA LEU A 15 4.95 -1.90 16.80
C LEU A 15 3.74 -2.61 17.43
N VAL A 16 3.72 -3.94 17.47
CA VAL A 16 2.64 -4.70 18.10
C VAL A 16 2.58 -4.42 19.60
N ARG A 17 3.73 -4.42 20.30
CA ARG A 17 3.79 -4.07 21.73
C ARG A 17 3.35 -2.63 22.02
N ALA A 18 3.57 -1.71 21.10
CA ALA A 18 3.08 -0.33 21.19
C ALA A 18 1.57 -0.20 20.91
N GLY A 19 0.86 -1.31 20.64
CA GLY A 19 -0.58 -1.31 20.38
C GLY A 19 -0.96 -0.91 18.96
N VAL A 20 0.00 -0.79 18.05
CA VAL A 20 -0.28 -0.48 16.65
C VAL A 20 -0.88 -1.71 15.95
N PRO A 21 -2.00 -1.58 15.22
CA PRO A 21 -2.56 -2.68 14.42
C PRO A 21 -1.69 -2.91 13.18
N VAL A 22 -0.81 -3.92 13.25
CA VAL A 22 0.23 -4.18 12.22
C VAL A 22 -0.27 -5.18 11.19
N ILE A 23 -0.18 -4.83 9.90
CA ILE A 23 -0.24 -5.76 8.77
C ILE A 23 1.20 -6.00 8.28
N VAL A 24 1.66 -7.25 8.34
CA VAL A 24 3.06 -7.60 8.09
C VAL A 24 3.28 -8.01 6.64
N GLY A 25 4.20 -7.32 5.96
CA GLY A 25 4.69 -7.76 4.66
C GLY A 25 5.63 -8.97 4.78
N THR A 26 5.32 -10.06 4.07
CA THR A 26 6.09 -11.31 4.12
C THR A 26 7.15 -11.44 3.02
N GLY A 27 7.43 -10.36 2.29
CA GLY A 27 8.25 -10.38 1.09
C GLY A 27 9.62 -11.03 1.28
N ALA A 28 9.85 -12.14 0.57
CA ALA A 28 11.12 -12.82 0.41
C ALA A 28 11.09 -13.69 -0.86
N GLN A 29 12.24 -13.88 -1.51
CA GLN A 29 12.35 -14.74 -2.69
C GLN A 29 12.32 -16.24 -2.33
N ASN A 30 12.85 -16.58 -1.16
CA ASN A 30 12.83 -17.94 -0.65
C ASN A 30 11.49 -18.20 0.07
N PRO A 31 10.70 -19.21 -0.36
CA PRO A 31 9.40 -19.53 0.25
C PRO A 31 9.46 -19.80 1.76
N SER A 32 10.46 -20.54 2.22
CA SER A 32 10.61 -20.86 3.66
C SER A 32 10.90 -19.62 4.48
N ARG A 33 11.66 -18.65 3.93
CA ARG A 33 11.91 -17.36 4.57
C ARG A 33 10.64 -16.52 4.66
N ALA A 34 9.84 -16.46 3.57
CA ALA A 34 8.56 -15.79 3.57
C ALA A 34 7.59 -16.39 4.59
N ALA A 35 7.50 -17.71 4.64
CA ALA A 35 6.69 -18.45 5.62
C ALA A 35 7.15 -18.19 7.07
N SER A 36 8.46 -18.03 7.32
CA SER A 36 8.98 -17.70 8.66
C SER A 36 8.53 -16.32 9.14
N PHE A 37 8.39 -15.33 8.25
CA PHE A 37 7.83 -14.02 8.59
C PHE A 37 6.33 -14.11 8.90
N ALA A 38 5.58 -14.92 8.15
CA ALA A 38 4.17 -15.14 8.41
C ALA A 38 3.93 -15.81 9.78
N ALA A 39 4.68 -16.88 10.08
CA ALA A 39 4.62 -17.55 11.37
C ALA A 39 5.00 -16.61 12.53
N HIS A 40 6.02 -15.79 12.35
CA HIS A 40 6.41 -14.78 13.34
C HIS A 40 5.32 -13.74 13.54
N ALA A 41 4.73 -13.19 12.47
CA ALA A 41 3.65 -12.22 12.54
C ALA A 41 2.45 -12.75 13.34
N LYS A 42 2.02 -14.00 13.08
CA LYS A 42 0.98 -14.68 13.84
C LYS A 42 1.36 -14.81 15.32
N LYS A 43 2.59 -15.28 15.61
CA LYS A 43 3.08 -15.49 16.98
C LYS A 43 3.05 -14.22 17.83
N VAL A 44 3.39 -13.07 17.24
CA VAL A 44 3.47 -11.80 17.98
C VAL A 44 2.17 -11.02 18.02
N GLY A 45 1.11 -11.50 17.36
CA GLY A 45 -0.23 -10.90 17.41
C GLY A 45 -0.45 -9.77 16.41
N ALA A 46 0.23 -9.81 15.26
CA ALA A 46 -0.10 -8.95 14.12
C ALA A 46 -1.57 -9.11 13.69
N LYS A 47 -2.14 -8.12 13.02
CA LYS A 47 -3.55 -8.10 12.62
C LYS A 47 -3.80 -8.72 11.25
N GLY A 48 -2.77 -8.87 10.43
CA GLY A 48 -2.89 -9.46 9.10
C GLY A 48 -1.55 -9.57 8.39
N LEU A 49 -1.60 -10.18 7.21
CA LEU A 49 -0.47 -10.31 6.30
C LEU A 49 -0.72 -9.60 4.99
N MET A 50 0.35 -9.04 4.44
CA MET A 50 0.44 -8.61 3.05
C MET A 50 1.42 -9.52 2.33
N VAL A 51 0.91 -10.36 1.45
CA VAL A 51 1.66 -11.43 0.80
C VAL A 51 2.00 -11.04 -0.63
N ILE A 52 3.29 -11.01 -0.97
CA ILE A 52 3.73 -10.72 -2.33
C ILE A 52 4.10 -12.00 -3.07
N PRO A 53 4.00 -12.01 -4.41
CA PRO A 53 4.50 -13.12 -5.20
C PRO A 53 6.01 -13.30 -5.01
N ARG A 54 6.51 -14.46 -5.40
CA ARG A 54 7.93 -14.71 -5.45
C ARG A 54 8.54 -13.87 -6.57
N VAL A 55 9.37 -12.90 -6.20
CA VAL A 55 10.02 -11.99 -7.13
C VAL A 55 11.25 -12.70 -7.72
N LEU A 56 11.24 -12.97 -9.01
CA LEU A 56 12.34 -13.59 -9.73
C LEU A 56 12.70 -12.76 -10.97
N SER A 57 13.98 -12.76 -11.31
CA SER A 57 14.48 -12.06 -12.50
C SER A 57 14.04 -12.72 -13.82
N ARG A 58 13.60 -13.98 -13.79
CA ARG A 58 13.09 -14.74 -14.95
C ARG A 58 11.99 -15.69 -14.53
N GLY A 59 10.97 -15.77 -15.39
CA GLY A 59 9.88 -16.72 -15.47
C GLY A 59 9.46 -17.38 -14.14
N SER A 60 8.39 -16.90 -13.57
CA SER A 60 7.73 -17.61 -12.50
C SER A 60 6.46 -18.24 -13.06
N VAL A 61 6.44 -19.58 -13.12
CA VAL A 61 5.22 -20.30 -13.53
C VAL A 61 4.17 -20.22 -12.42
N VAL A 62 2.90 -20.24 -12.81
CA VAL A 62 1.75 -20.14 -11.87
C VAL A 62 1.85 -21.19 -10.76
N ALA A 63 2.22 -22.44 -11.07
CA ALA A 63 2.37 -23.49 -10.07
C ALA A 63 3.42 -23.18 -8.99
N ALA A 64 4.53 -22.53 -9.35
CA ALA A 64 5.57 -22.13 -8.39
C ALA A 64 5.10 -20.97 -7.52
N GLN A 65 4.35 -20.04 -8.08
CA GLN A 65 3.73 -18.94 -7.31
C GLN A 65 2.65 -19.46 -6.36
N ARG A 66 1.82 -20.40 -6.83
CA ARG A 66 0.84 -21.08 -5.99
C ARG A 66 1.49 -21.72 -4.78
N ALA A 67 2.55 -22.49 -4.99
CA ALA A 67 3.30 -23.15 -3.91
C ALA A 67 3.91 -22.11 -2.92
N HIS A 68 4.41 -21.00 -3.44
CA HIS A 68 4.94 -19.92 -2.60
C HIS A 68 3.85 -19.27 -1.73
N PHE A 69 2.72 -18.90 -2.30
CA PHE A 69 1.58 -18.34 -1.55
C PHE A 69 1.03 -19.34 -0.54
N ALA A 70 0.85 -20.60 -0.95
CA ALA A 70 0.37 -21.67 -0.07
C ALA A 70 1.24 -21.80 1.19
N GLY A 71 2.56 -21.91 1.03
CA GLY A 71 3.46 -22.03 2.17
C GLY A 71 3.43 -20.84 3.15
N ILE A 72 3.16 -19.64 2.66
CA ILE A 72 2.99 -18.44 3.52
C ILE A 72 1.65 -18.52 4.27
N LEU A 73 0.56 -18.82 3.57
CA LEU A 73 -0.78 -18.91 4.14
C LEU A 73 -0.90 -20.04 5.16
N GLU A 74 -0.28 -21.21 4.89
CA GLU A 74 -0.19 -22.33 5.84
C GLU A 74 0.58 -21.97 7.11
N ALA A 75 1.64 -21.19 7.01
CA ALA A 75 2.45 -20.77 8.16
C ALA A 75 1.70 -19.82 9.12
N ALA A 76 0.61 -19.22 8.69
CA ALA A 76 -0.18 -18.26 9.46
C ALA A 76 -1.71 -18.46 9.30
N VAL A 77 -2.14 -19.71 9.39
CA VAL A 77 -3.59 -20.06 9.36
C VAL A 77 -4.37 -19.15 10.31
N ASP A 78 -5.57 -18.74 9.91
CA ASP A 78 -6.48 -17.83 10.60
C ASP A 78 -6.04 -16.36 10.70
N LEU A 79 -4.84 -16.02 10.28
CA LEU A 79 -4.43 -14.61 10.20
C LEU A 79 -4.91 -13.98 8.89
N PRO A 80 -5.80 -12.97 8.91
CA PRO A 80 -6.30 -12.33 7.69
C PRO A 80 -5.18 -11.92 6.76
N SER A 81 -5.26 -12.33 5.50
CA SER A 81 -4.19 -12.13 4.54
C SER A 81 -4.72 -11.51 3.25
N VAL A 82 -3.93 -10.61 2.66
CA VAL A 82 -4.20 -10.02 1.34
C VAL A 82 -3.04 -10.30 0.41
N ILE A 83 -3.32 -10.63 -0.85
CA ILE A 83 -2.30 -10.68 -1.89
C ILE A 83 -2.01 -9.26 -2.36
N TYR A 84 -0.74 -8.90 -2.39
CA TYR A 84 -0.27 -7.64 -2.94
C TYR A 84 0.26 -7.86 -4.36
N ASN A 85 -0.50 -7.38 -5.32
CA ASN A 85 -0.15 -7.39 -6.73
C ASN A 85 0.53 -6.08 -7.12
N SER A 86 1.58 -6.16 -7.93
CA SER A 86 2.32 -5.00 -8.42
C SER A 86 3.05 -5.33 -9.72
N PRO A 87 3.09 -4.42 -10.69
CA PRO A 87 3.84 -4.61 -11.93
C PRO A 87 5.35 -4.79 -11.70
N TYR A 88 5.87 -4.32 -10.55
CA TYR A 88 7.30 -4.44 -10.21
C TYR A 88 7.74 -5.85 -9.81
N TYR A 89 6.80 -6.76 -9.57
CA TYR A 89 7.14 -8.12 -9.13
C TYR A 89 7.42 -9.09 -10.29
N GLY A 90 7.13 -8.70 -11.53
CA GLY A 90 7.32 -9.56 -12.69
C GLY A 90 6.37 -10.75 -12.74
N PHE A 91 5.35 -10.78 -11.89
CA PHE A 91 4.28 -11.76 -11.89
C PHE A 91 2.97 -11.05 -11.47
N GLU A 92 1.94 -11.27 -12.27
CA GLU A 92 0.61 -10.75 -12.00
C GLU A 92 -0.29 -11.88 -11.49
N THR A 93 -0.82 -11.72 -10.28
CA THR A 93 -1.80 -12.66 -9.72
C THR A 93 -3.16 -12.39 -10.34
N ARG A 94 -3.69 -13.37 -11.08
CA ARG A 94 -5.00 -13.31 -11.73
C ARG A 94 -6.06 -13.99 -10.86
N ALA A 95 -7.32 -13.80 -11.22
CA ALA A 95 -8.47 -14.26 -10.46
C ALA A 95 -8.49 -15.79 -10.26
N ASP A 96 -8.11 -16.56 -11.27
CA ASP A 96 -8.04 -18.03 -11.21
C ASP A 96 -7.11 -18.52 -10.09
N LEU A 97 -5.89 -17.98 -10.02
CA LEU A 97 -4.94 -18.31 -8.96
C LEU A 97 -5.44 -17.82 -7.58
N PHE A 98 -6.03 -16.63 -7.53
CA PHE A 98 -6.57 -16.08 -6.28
C PHE A 98 -7.65 -16.98 -5.70
N PHE A 99 -8.62 -17.37 -6.50
CA PHE A 99 -9.72 -18.22 -6.02
C PHE A 99 -9.32 -19.65 -5.75
N ASP A 100 -8.36 -20.22 -6.50
CA ASP A 100 -7.77 -21.52 -6.19
C ASP A 100 -7.10 -21.52 -4.79
N LEU A 101 -6.37 -20.46 -4.47
CA LEU A 101 -5.79 -20.30 -3.14
C LEU A 101 -6.86 -20.08 -2.05
N ARG A 102 -7.85 -19.21 -2.31
CA ARG A 102 -8.91 -18.91 -1.35
C ARG A 102 -9.75 -20.13 -1.02
N ALA A 103 -10.00 -21.02 -1.96
CA ALA A 103 -10.73 -22.27 -1.73
C ALA A 103 -10.05 -23.15 -0.68
N THR A 104 -8.72 -23.09 -0.59
CA THR A 104 -7.93 -23.86 0.41
C THR A 104 -7.66 -23.04 1.66
N TYR A 105 -7.51 -21.73 1.54
CA TYR A 105 -7.12 -20.79 2.61
C TYR A 105 -8.17 -19.67 2.76
N PRO A 106 -9.29 -19.91 3.46
CA PRO A 106 -10.40 -18.95 3.56
C PRO A 106 -10.02 -17.63 4.29
N HIS A 107 -8.90 -17.61 5.03
CA HIS A 107 -8.33 -16.41 5.62
C HIS A 107 -7.58 -15.51 4.61
N LEU A 108 -7.50 -15.89 3.33
CA LEU A 108 -7.16 -14.98 2.23
C LEU A 108 -8.39 -14.12 1.94
N VAL A 109 -8.43 -12.89 2.46
CA VAL A 109 -9.60 -12.03 2.54
C VAL A 109 -9.54 -10.79 1.67
N GLY A 110 -8.51 -10.65 0.83
CA GLY A 110 -8.43 -9.44 0.01
C GLY A 110 -7.28 -9.41 -0.98
N PHE A 111 -7.29 -8.30 -1.71
CA PHE A 111 -6.35 -8.03 -2.78
C PHE A 111 -5.89 -6.57 -2.71
N LYS A 112 -4.60 -6.33 -2.66
CA LYS A 112 -3.99 -5.00 -2.81
C LYS A 112 -3.42 -4.87 -4.21
N GLU A 113 -3.84 -3.84 -4.94
CA GLU A 113 -3.38 -3.59 -6.30
C GLU A 113 -2.55 -2.31 -6.37
N PHE A 114 -1.30 -2.43 -6.86
CA PHE A 114 -0.38 -1.31 -7.09
C PHE A 114 -0.32 -0.90 -8.57
N GLY A 115 -1.08 -1.52 -9.45
CA GLY A 115 -1.19 -1.10 -10.85
C GLY A 115 -2.03 0.16 -11.01
N GLY A 116 -2.05 0.69 -12.24
CA GLY A 116 -2.89 1.81 -12.60
C GLY A 116 -4.39 1.46 -12.64
N ALA A 117 -5.20 2.39 -13.14
CA ALA A 117 -6.66 2.27 -13.18
C ALA A 117 -7.16 0.96 -13.81
N GLN A 118 -6.49 0.50 -14.86
CA GLN A 118 -6.87 -0.76 -15.54
C GLN A 118 -6.70 -1.98 -14.63
N SER A 119 -5.60 -2.06 -13.89
CA SER A 119 -5.34 -3.17 -12.97
C SER A 119 -6.31 -3.18 -11.78
N LEU A 120 -6.61 -2.00 -11.22
CA LEU A 120 -7.63 -1.84 -10.18
C LEU A 120 -9.02 -2.25 -10.67
N SER A 121 -9.39 -1.81 -11.88
CA SER A 121 -10.67 -2.21 -12.49
C SER A 121 -10.73 -3.72 -12.72
N TYR A 122 -9.63 -4.35 -13.16
CA TYR A 122 -9.56 -5.81 -13.29
C TYR A 122 -9.78 -6.52 -11.94
N ALA A 123 -9.09 -6.06 -10.89
CA ALA A 123 -9.22 -6.64 -9.55
C ALA A 123 -10.66 -6.51 -9.02
N ALA A 124 -11.29 -5.35 -9.20
CA ALA A 124 -12.68 -5.13 -8.85
C ALA A 124 -13.61 -6.08 -9.62
N GLN A 125 -13.52 -6.08 -10.95
CA GLN A 125 -14.42 -6.85 -11.81
C GLN A 125 -14.28 -8.36 -11.64
N ASN A 126 -13.08 -8.88 -11.40
CA ASN A 126 -12.80 -10.31 -11.48
C ASN A 126 -12.51 -10.96 -10.12
N ILE A 127 -12.26 -10.16 -9.06
CA ILE A 127 -11.88 -10.71 -7.74
C ILE A 127 -12.83 -10.24 -6.65
N THR A 128 -13.01 -8.92 -6.46
CA THR A 128 -13.59 -8.43 -5.21
C THR A 128 -15.07 -8.06 -5.28
N SER A 129 -15.61 -7.62 -6.42
CA SER A 129 -17.00 -7.13 -6.48
C SER A 129 -18.08 -8.21 -6.33
N GLY A 130 -17.74 -9.49 -6.57
CA GLY A 130 -18.67 -10.61 -6.46
C GLY A 130 -18.79 -11.21 -5.07
N ASP A 131 -17.97 -10.80 -4.11
CA ASP A 131 -17.91 -11.37 -2.76
C ASP A 131 -17.72 -10.28 -1.72
N ALA A 132 -18.74 -9.98 -0.95
CA ALA A 132 -18.71 -8.97 0.13
C ALA A 132 -17.72 -9.32 1.26
N GLY A 133 -17.23 -10.55 1.33
CA GLY A 133 -16.17 -10.97 2.25
C GLY A 133 -14.76 -10.65 1.75
N LEU A 134 -14.61 -10.04 0.55
CA LEU A 134 -13.32 -9.67 -0.02
C LEU A 134 -13.09 -8.15 0.03
N THR A 135 -11.89 -7.78 0.40
CA THR A 135 -11.43 -6.39 0.45
C THR A 135 -10.54 -6.07 -0.75
N LEU A 136 -10.83 -4.98 -1.45
CA LEU A 136 -9.89 -4.36 -2.39
C LEU A 136 -9.17 -3.20 -1.68
N MET A 137 -7.85 -3.19 -1.78
CA MET A 137 -7.00 -2.12 -1.26
C MET A 137 -6.24 -1.44 -2.39
N VAL A 138 -6.29 -0.12 -2.42
CA VAL A 138 -5.47 0.69 -3.34
C VAL A 138 -4.03 0.68 -2.84
N GLY A 139 -3.10 0.33 -3.71
CA GLY A 139 -1.68 0.24 -3.37
C GLY A 139 -0.83 1.38 -3.90
N VAL A 140 -1.38 2.25 -4.73
CA VAL A 140 -0.68 3.38 -5.36
C VAL A 140 -1.42 4.68 -5.13
N ASP A 141 -0.71 5.70 -4.69
CA ASP A 141 -1.28 6.97 -4.22
C ASP A 141 -2.12 7.68 -5.28
N THR A 142 -1.72 7.63 -6.55
CA THR A 142 -2.40 8.29 -7.67
C THR A 142 -3.74 7.67 -8.04
N GLN A 143 -4.12 6.55 -7.45
CA GLN A 143 -5.35 5.82 -7.77
C GLN A 143 -6.37 5.76 -6.62
N VAL A 144 -6.20 6.56 -5.57
CA VAL A 144 -7.10 6.52 -4.41
C VAL A 144 -8.54 6.85 -4.80
N PHE A 145 -8.75 7.94 -5.52
CA PHE A 145 -10.10 8.30 -6.00
C PHE A 145 -10.71 7.19 -6.86
N HIS A 146 -9.98 6.69 -7.87
CA HIS A 146 -10.48 5.65 -8.76
C HIS A 146 -10.82 4.36 -8.01
N GLY A 147 -9.93 3.94 -7.10
CA GLY A 147 -10.12 2.71 -6.32
C GLY A 147 -11.38 2.75 -5.45
N PHE A 148 -11.56 3.81 -4.66
CA PHE A 148 -12.73 3.92 -3.77
C PHE A 148 -14.03 4.16 -4.53
N VAL A 149 -14.03 5.15 -5.44
CA VAL A 149 -15.28 5.63 -6.06
C VAL A 149 -15.77 4.74 -7.20
N ASN A 150 -14.82 4.15 -7.95
CA ASN A 150 -15.19 3.38 -9.15
C ASN A 150 -14.98 1.87 -9.00
N CYS A 151 -14.11 1.42 -8.09
CA CYS A 151 -13.75 0.01 -7.93
C CYS A 151 -14.19 -0.59 -6.59
N GLY A 152 -14.83 0.17 -5.70
CA GLY A 152 -15.33 -0.33 -4.43
C GLY A 152 -14.21 -0.70 -3.44
N ALA A 153 -13.03 -0.10 -3.56
CA ALA A 153 -11.96 -0.29 -2.58
C ALA A 153 -12.39 0.21 -1.20
N THR A 154 -11.96 -0.48 -0.16
CA THR A 154 -12.28 -0.18 1.24
C THR A 154 -11.05 0.20 2.05
N GLY A 155 -9.89 0.28 1.41
CA GLY A 155 -8.64 0.68 2.04
C GLY A 155 -7.62 1.19 1.02
N ALA A 156 -6.65 1.95 1.52
CA ALA A 156 -5.50 2.40 0.74
C ALA A 156 -4.22 2.28 1.59
N ILE A 157 -3.12 1.98 0.93
CA ILE A 157 -1.78 2.00 1.54
C ILE A 157 -0.96 2.98 0.73
N THR A 158 -0.73 4.16 1.31
CA THR A 158 -0.21 5.33 0.61
C THR A 158 1.17 5.74 1.12
N GLY A 159 2.05 6.16 0.23
CA GLY A 159 3.35 6.74 0.57
C GLY A 159 3.20 8.16 1.12
N ILE A 160 2.41 9.01 0.43
CA ILE A 160 2.18 10.41 0.84
C ILE A 160 1.47 10.52 2.19
N GLY A 161 0.74 9.49 2.62
CA GLY A 161 0.12 9.42 3.94
C GLY A 161 1.11 9.49 5.11
N ASN A 162 2.39 9.16 4.89
CA ASN A 162 3.44 9.37 5.88
C ASN A 162 3.76 10.85 6.09
N VAL A 163 3.59 11.67 5.05
CA VAL A 163 3.91 13.12 5.05
C VAL A 163 2.70 13.95 5.44
N LEU A 164 1.54 13.63 4.84
CA LEU A 164 0.29 14.38 4.93
C LEU A 164 -0.88 13.48 5.40
N PRO A 165 -0.79 12.90 6.61
CA PRO A 165 -1.78 11.91 7.07
C PRO A 165 -3.19 12.49 7.19
N LYS A 166 -3.35 13.76 7.59
CA LYS A 166 -4.66 14.40 7.75
C LYS A 166 -5.34 14.63 6.39
N GLU A 167 -4.58 15.06 5.41
CA GLU A 167 -5.04 15.35 4.05
C GLU A 167 -5.43 14.05 3.32
N VAL A 168 -4.65 13.00 3.49
CA VAL A 168 -4.96 11.67 2.93
C VAL A 168 -6.21 11.07 3.59
N LEU A 169 -6.33 11.14 4.91
CA LEU A 169 -7.55 10.71 5.60
C LEU A 169 -8.77 11.52 5.17
N HIS A 170 -8.63 12.82 4.92
CA HIS A 170 -9.69 13.66 4.37
C HIS A 170 -10.08 13.20 2.95
N LEU A 171 -9.10 12.90 2.08
CA LEU A 171 -9.37 12.34 0.75
C LEU A 171 -10.15 11.03 0.84
N VAL A 172 -9.71 10.09 1.69
CA VAL A 172 -10.39 8.81 1.89
C VAL A 172 -11.84 9.03 2.35
N ALA A 173 -12.06 9.89 3.35
CA ALA A 173 -13.41 10.18 3.85
C ALA A 173 -14.33 10.76 2.78
N LEU A 174 -13.82 11.66 1.93
CA LEU A 174 -14.56 12.20 0.79
C LEU A 174 -14.86 11.11 -0.27
N CYS A 175 -13.89 10.23 -0.54
CA CYS A 175 -14.07 9.13 -1.48
C CYS A 175 -15.13 8.13 -0.98
N GLU A 176 -15.16 7.82 0.31
CA GLU A 176 -16.17 6.95 0.93
C GLU A 176 -17.59 7.55 0.83
N GLN A 177 -17.74 8.87 1.03
CA GLN A 177 -19.01 9.57 0.84
C GLN A 177 -19.41 9.58 -0.64
N ALA A 178 -18.46 9.85 -1.52
CA ALA A 178 -18.68 9.84 -2.96
C ALA A 178 -19.16 8.46 -3.47
N ALA A 179 -18.58 7.38 -2.94
CA ALA A 179 -18.98 6.00 -3.25
C ALA A 179 -20.41 5.69 -2.79
N LYS A 180 -20.92 6.40 -1.77
CA LYS A 180 -22.33 6.30 -1.32
C LYS A 180 -23.29 7.16 -2.15
N GLY A 181 -22.78 7.87 -3.15
CA GLY A 181 -23.61 8.67 -4.07
C GLY A 181 -23.70 10.15 -3.75
N GLU A 182 -22.88 10.69 -2.83
CA GLU A 182 -22.88 12.11 -2.49
C GLU A 182 -22.13 12.94 -3.56
N PRO A 183 -22.85 13.76 -4.38
CA PRO A 183 -22.23 14.45 -5.52
C PRO A 183 -21.18 15.48 -5.12
N GLU A 184 -21.42 16.21 -4.02
CA GLU A 184 -20.48 17.23 -3.54
C GLU A 184 -19.20 16.59 -3.00
N ALA A 185 -19.31 15.48 -2.26
CA ALA A 185 -18.16 14.71 -1.81
C ALA A 185 -17.35 14.18 -3.01
N ARG A 186 -18.03 13.73 -4.09
CA ARG A 186 -17.36 13.27 -5.32
C ARG A 186 -16.56 14.39 -5.98
N ARG A 187 -17.15 15.59 -6.10
CA ARG A 187 -16.47 16.75 -6.66
C ARG A 187 -15.22 17.10 -5.85
N ARG A 188 -15.38 17.21 -4.53
CA ARG A 188 -14.31 17.57 -3.61
C ARG A 188 -13.21 16.50 -3.53
N ALA A 189 -13.57 15.22 -3.51
CA ALA A 189 -12.61 14.14 -3.56
C ALA A 189 -11.73 14.23 -4.81
N LEU A 190 -12.33 14.49 -5.98
CA LEU A 190 -11.60 14.64 -7.24
C LEU A 190 -10.67 15.87 -7.23
N GLU A 191 -11.10 16.98 -6.63
CA GLU A 191 -10.26 18.18 -6.50
C GLU A 191 -9.04 17.94 -5.60
N LEU A 192 -9.24 17.28 -4.46
CA LEU A 192 -8.15 16.96 -3.53
C LEU A 192 -7.19 15.92 -4.11
N ASP A 193 -7.70 14.88 -4.75
CA ASP A 193 -6.91 13.87 -5.44
C ASP A 193 -6.01 14.50 -6.52
N ARG A 194 -6.56 15.38 -7.33
CA ARG A 194 -5.80 16.14 -8.34
C ARG A 194 -4.76 17.07 -7.73
N ALA A 195 -5.09 17.74 -6.64
CA ALA A 195 -4.15 18.63 -5.95
C ALA A 195 -2.98 17.87 -5.34
N LEU A 196 -3.20 16.64 -4.89
CA LEU A 196 -2.16 15.74 -4.38
C LEU A 196 -1.32 15.08 -5.49
N SER A 197 -1.77 15.07 -6.74
CA SER A 197 -1.28 14.19 -7.81
C SER A 197 0.24 14.18 -7.99
N VAL A 198 0.92 15.34 -7.90
CA VAL A 198 2.38 15.41 -8.02
C VAL A 198 3.07 14.75 -6.83
N LEU A 199 2.61 15.03 -5.61
CA LEU A 199 3.18 14.44 -4.39
C LEU A 199 2.89 12.92 -4.33
N SER A 200 1.73 12.51 -4.79
CA SER A 200 1.34 11.11 -4.92
C SER A 200 2.19 10.36 -5.95
N SER A 201 2.57 11.01 -7.05
CA SER A 201 3.35 10.37 -8.12
C SER A 201 4.77 9.98 -7.71
N PHE A 202 5.31 10.52 -6.61
CA PHE A 202 6.59 10.08 -6.08
C PHE A 202 6.57 8.60 -5.63
N ASP A 203 5.40 8.05 -5.33
CA ASP A 203 5.20 6.63 -4.99
C ASP A 203 5.53 5.69 -6.16
N GLU A 204 5.40 6.15 -7.37
CA GLU A 204 5.64 5.36 -8.59
C GLU A 204 7.10 5.41 -9.07
N GLY A 205 7.92 6.28 -8.49
CA GLY A 205 9.31 6.47 -8.88
C GLY A 205 10.31 5.64 -8.08
N PRO A 206 11.54 5.47 -8.60
CA PRO A 206 12.60 4.69 -7.93
C PRO A 206 13.06 5.32 -6.62
N ASP A 207 12.91 6.64 -6.48
CA ASP A 207 13.39 7.42 -5.33
C ASP A 207 12.29 7.70 -4.29
N LEU A 208 11.18 6.94 -4.33
CA LEU A 208 10.00 7.19 -3.48
C LEU A 208 10.35 7.38 -2.00
N VAL A 209 11.20 6.52 -1.43
CA VAL A 209 11.58 6.58 -0.02
C VAL A 209 12.36 7.85 0.30
N LEU A 210 13.22 8.29 -0.62
CA LEU A 210 14.02 9.52 -0.44
C LEU A 210 13.15 10.76 -0.46
N TYR A 211 12.19 10.84 -1.38
CA TYR A 211 11.23 11.94 -1.45
C TYR A 211 10.40 12.01 -0.16
N TYR A 212 9.76 10.93 0.24
CA TYR A 212 8.87 10.98 1.41
C TYR A 212 9.63 11.23 2.70
N LYS A 213 10.81 10.65 2.90
CA LYS A 213 11.64 10.96 4.06
C LYS A 213 12.06 12.44 4.09
N HIS A 214 12.43 13.02 2.94
CA HIS A 214 12.75 14.44 2.86
C HIS A 214 11.55 15.33 3.22
N LEU A 215 10.38 15.02 2.67
CA LEU A 215 9.14 15.75 2.95
C LEU A 215 8.69 15.59 4.42
N MET A 216 8.86 14.41 5.04
CA MET A 216 8.62 14.21 6.48
C MET A 216 9.52 15.07 7.34
N VAL A 217 10.80 15.25 6.95
CA VAL A 217 11.72 16.18 7.64
C VAL A 217 11.21 17.61 7.55
N MET A 218 10.67 18.04 6.41
CA MET A 218 10.07 19.37 6.25
C MET A 218 8.81 19.55 7.11
N GLU A 219 8.05 18.49 7.32
CA GLU A 219 6.85 18.48 8.17
C GLU A 219 7.16 18.31 9.67
N GLY A 220 8.43 18.36 10.06
CA GLY A 220 8.84 18.42 11.47
C GLY A 220 9.31 17.11 12.09
N SER A 221 9.61 16.10 11.28
CA SER A 221 10.13 14.79 11.72
C SER A 221 11.62 14.62 11.36
N PRO A 222 12.55 15.31 12.06
CA PRO A 222 13.97 15.37 11.67
C PRO A 222 14.70 14.02 11.74
N GLU A 223 14.19 13.03 12.47
CA GLU A 223 14.72 11.67 12.57
C GLU A 223 14.73 10.96 11.19
N TYR A 224 13.89 11.35 10.26
CA TYR A 224 13.86 10.78 8.90
C TYR A 224 15.01 11.25 8.00
N LYS A 225 15.93 12.10 8.49
CA LYS A 225 17.22 12.38 7.82
C LYS A 225 18.13 11.16 7.74
N LEU A 226 17.93 10.17 8.62
CA LEU A 226 18.74 8.96 8.65
C LEU A 226 18.40 8.04 7.47
N HIS A 227 19.43 7.58 6.76
CA HIS A 227 19.35 6.58 5.69
C HIS A 227 20.27 5.42 6.00
N PHE A 228 19.86 4.19 5.66
CA PHE A 228 20.72 3.01 5.79
C PHE A 228 21.96 3.10 4.90
N ASN A 229 21.75 3.61 3.67
CA ASN A 229 22.84 3.88 2.76
C ASN A 229 23.07 5.40 2.73
N GLN A 230 24.23 5.84 3.19
CA GLN A 230 24.56 7.28 3.26
C GLN A 230 24.74 7.93 1.90
N THR A 231 24.93 7.14 0.84
CA THR A 231 25.01 7.65 -0.55
C THR A 231 23.63 7.92 -1.15
N ASP A 232 22.56 7.35 -0.58
CA ASP A 232 21.19 7.54 -1.05
C ASP A 232 20.72 8.96 -0.68
N LYS A 233 20.63 9.82 -1.68
CA LYS A 233 20.19 11.21 -1.51
C LYS A 233 19.55 11.76 -2.78
N LEU A 234 18.58 12.61 -2.59
CA LEU A 234 18.01 13.40 -3.69
C LEU A 234 19.06 14.41 -4.20
N SER A 235 19.06 14.67 -5.50
CA SER A 235 19.78 15.80 -6.09
C SER A 235 19.19 17.12 -5.61
N ASP A 236 19.94 18.22 -5.82
CA ASP A 236 19.45 19.57 -5.48
C ASP A 236 18.17 19.93 -6.24
N SER A 237 18.09 19.53 -7.52
CA SER A 237 16.91 19.74 -8.36
C SER A 237 15.69 18.96 -7.84
N GLN A 238 15.87 17.70 -7.46
CA GLN A 238 14.79 16.88 -6.91
C GLN A 238 14.29 17.44 -5.58
N ARG A 239 15.18 17.88 -4.68
CA ARG A 239 14.81 18.55 -3.44
C ARG A 239 14.01 19.81 -3.68
N ALA A 240 14.56 20.73 -4.50
CA ALA A 240 13.90 21.99 -4.81
C ALA A 240 12.50 21.77 -5.41
N TYR A 241 12.35 20.76 -6.27
CA TYR A 241 11.08 20.42 -6.90
C TYR A 241 10.07 19.93 -5.87
N CYS A 242 10.39 18.88 -5.10
CA CYS A 242 9.43 18.31 -4.15
C CYS A 242 9.05 19.30 -3.04
N GLU A 243 9.99 20.14 -2.58
CA GLU A 243 9.72 21.22 -1.64
C GLU A 243 8.75 22.27 -2.20
N ALA A 244 8.92 22.66 -3.47
CA ALA A 244 8.01 23.59 -4.13
C ALA A 244 6.61 22.99 -4.24
N GLN A 245 6.48 21.70 -4.61
CA GLN A 245 5.19 21.03 -4.71
C GLN A 245 4.49 20.94 -3.36
N LEU A 246 5.20 20.61 -2.28
CA LEU A 246 4.63 20.59 -0.94
C LEU A 246 4.11 21.98 -0.52
N ARG A 247 4.90 23.04 -0.74
CA ARG A 247 4.46 24.41 -0.42
C ARG A 247 3.24 24.83 -1.23
N GLN A 248 3.18 24.51 -2.52
CA GLN A 248 2.01 24.80 -3.36
C GLN A 248 0.78 24.08 -2.89
N PHE A 249 0.89 22.79 -2.62
CA PHE A 249 -0.22 22.00 -2.11
C PHE A 249 -0.75 22.57 -0.78
N LYS A 250 0.11 22.83 0.18
CA LYS A 250 -0.30 23.38 1.50
C LYS A 250 -0.97 24.75 1.38
N SER A 251 -0.45 25.62 0.52
CA SER A 251 -1.06 26.93 0.26
C SER A 251 -2.45 26.82 -0.37
N TRP A 252 -2.63 25.87 -1.29
CA TRP A 252 -3.93 25.57 -1.87
C TRP A 252 -4.88 24.95 -0.84
N TYR A 253 -4.45 23.90 -0.14
CA TYR A 253 -5.27 23.14 0.79
C TYR A 253 -5.78 24.00 1.95
N SER A 254 -4.96 24.92 2.45
CA SER A 254 -5.36 25.82 3.54
C SER A 254 -6.55 26.73 3.16
N LYS A 255 -6.69 27.12 1.91
CA LYS A 255 -7.82 27.92 1.41
C LYS A 255 -9.02 27.03 1.11
N TRP A 256 -8.79 25.96 0.35
CA TRP A 256 -9.83 25.03 -0.11
C TRP A 256 -10.54 24.32 1.06
N SER A 257 -9.84 23.98 2.14
CA SER A 257 -10.43 23.29 3.29
C SER A 257 -11.33 24.19 4.15
N VAL A 258 -11.19 25.51 4.07
CA VAL A 258 -12.03 26.48 4.81
C VAL A 258 -13.33 26.77 4.07
N GLU A 259 -13.32 26.77 2.73
CA GLU A 259 -14.53 26.99 1.91
C GLU A 259 -15.59 25.89 2.07
N ALA A 260 -15.29 24.87 2.85
CA ALA A 260 -16.12 23.69 3.08
C ALA A 260 -16.83 23.69 4.44
N ARG A 261 -16.71 24.74 5.21
CA ARG A 261 -17.43 24.95 6.46
C ARG A 261 -18.59 25.91 6.27
#